data_26c4736d1e92a31e9a1bc1ba508c76f6
#
_entry.id   26c4736d1e92a31e9a1bc1ba508c76f6
#
_cell.length_a   1.000
_cell.length_b   1.000
_cell.length_c   1.000
_cell.angle_alpha   90.00
_cell.angle_beta   90.00
_cell.angle_gamma   90.00
#
_symmetry.space_group_name_H-M   'P 1'
#
loop_
_entity.id
_entity.type
_entity.pdbx_description
1 polymer ?
#
loop_
_entity_poly.entity_id
_entity_poly.type
_entity_poly.pdbx_seq_one_letter_code
_entity_poly.pdbx_strand_id
1 'polypeptide(L)'
;MEKEYTPIRSFLDLDVYRLAHKSALDVFWMSARFPIEERYSLTDQIRRSSRSVAANIAEGWGKRKYPLYFKKQLVDANGSLEETKSWLMFARDCKYISIEQFDALLTEYETLGSKLWRLEERWK
;
A
#
# COMPACT_ATOMS: atom_id res chain seq x y z
N MET A 1 27.46 18.04 -3.23
CA MET A 1 26.27 18.38 -4.00
C MET A 1 25.10 18.55 -3.06
N GLU A 2 24.51 19.71 -3.07
CA GLU A 2 23.40 20.01 -2.18
C GLU A 2 22.13 19.30 -2.65
N LYS A 3 21.44 18.69 -1.69
CA LYS A 3 20.17 18.05 -1.95
C LYS A 3 19.09 19.13 -1.93
N GLU A 4 18.42 19.34 -3.05
CA GLU A 4 17.28 20.25 -3.06
C GLU A 4 16.21 19.74 -2.11
N TYR A 5 15.80 20.60 -1.18
CA TYR A 5 14.72 20.30 -0.26
C TYR A 5 13.39 20.73 -0.89
N THR A 6 12.52 19.75 -1.13
CA THR A 6 11.17 20.02 -1.64
C THR A 6 10.20 19.93 -0.48
N PRO A 7 9.53 21.04 -0.09
CA PRO A 7 8.57 20.97 1.00
C PRO A 7 7.37 20.08 0.65
N ILE A 8 6.89 19.34 1.65
CA ILE A 8 5.70 18.51 1.51
C ILE A 8 4.48 19.40 1.68
N ARG A 9 3.66 19.50 0.63
CA ARG A 9 2.48 20.36 0.58
C ARG A 9 1.17 19.59 0.56
N SER A 10 1.22 18.35 0.10
CA SER A 10 0.03 17.49 0.04
C SER A 10 0.47 16.04 0.25
N PHE A 11 -0.50 15.15 0.42
CA PHE A 11 -0.21 13.72 0.52
C PHE A 11 0.49 13.21 -0.75
N LEU A 12 0.28 13.86 -1.89
CA LEU A 12 0.92 13.48 -3.16
C LEU A 12 2.44 13.62 -3.12
N ASP A 13 2.97 14.44 -2.20
CA ASP A 13 4.40 14.64 -2.04
C ASP A 13 5.05 13.59 -1.14
N LEU A 14 4.24 12.78 -0.45
CA LEU A 14 4.75 11.70 0.38
C LEU A 14 5.16 10.52 -0.50
N ASP A 15 6.41 10.07 -0.36
CA ASP A 15 6.86 8.92 -1.15
C ASP A 15 6.10 7.65 -0.80
N VAL A 16 5.69 7.50 0.47
CA VAL A 16 4.88 6.35 0.90
C VAL A 16 3.52 6.34 0.19
N TYR A 17 2.91 7.51 -0.04
CA TYR A 17 1.65 7.55 -0.79
C TYR A 17 1.88 7.16 -2.24
N ARG A 18 2.90 7.72 -2.89
CA ARG A 18 3.17 7.42 -4.29
C ARG A 18 3.47 5.94 -4.50
N LEU A 19 4.23 5.32 -3.59
CA LEU A 19 4.50 3.89 -3.67
C LEU A 19 3.24 3.07 -3.43
N ALA A 20 2.43 3.42 -2.42
CA ALA A 20 1.16 2.74 -2.15
C ALA A 20 0.22 2.82 -3.34
N HIS A 21 0.12 3.98 -3.98
CA HIS A 21 -0.71 4.20 -5.14
C HIS A 21 -0.24 3.34 -6.33
N LYS A 22 1.07 3.37 -6.60
CA LYS A 22 1.67 2.55 -7.67
C LYS A 22 1.41 1.06 -7.43
N SER A 23 1.63 0.59 -6.20
CA SER A 23 1.45 -0.83 -5.88
C SER A 23 -0.02 -1.23 -6.03
N ALA A 24 -0.96 -0.36 -5.67
CA ALA A 24 -2.38 -0.63 -5.86
C ALA A 24 -2.76 -0.70 -7.34
N LEU A 25 -2.13 0.13 -8.19
CA LEU A 25 -2.32 0.04 -9.64
C LEU A 25 -1.76 -1.27 -10.20
N ASP A 26 -0.58 -1.69 -9.73
CA ASP A 26 -0.01 -2.98 -10.13
C ASP A 26 -0.93 -4.13 -9.74
N VAL A 27 -1.53 -4.07 -8.54
CA VAL A 27 -2.52 -5.05 -8.10
C VAL A 27 -3.76 -5.03 -9.01
N PHE A 28 -4.23 -3.84 -9.40
CA PHE A 28 -5.40 -3.72 -10.27
C PHE A 28 -5.16 -4.43 -11.61
N TRP A 29 -4.04 -4.15 -12.27
CA TRP A 29 -3.73 -4.76 -13.57
C TRP A 29 -3.48 -6.26 -13.46
N MET A 30 -2.76 -6.68 -12.41
CA MET A 30 -2.51 -8.10 -12.14
C MET A 30 -3.83 -8.85 -11.92
N SER A 31 -4.71 -8.31 -11.09
CA SER A 31 -5.97 -8.96 -10.72
C SER A 31 -7.00 -8.97 -11.85
N ALA A 32 -6.81 -8.17 -12.90
CA ALA A 32 -7.66 -8.20 -14.09
C ALA A 32 -7.62 -9.58 -14.77
N ARG A 33 -6.58 -10.36 -14.54
CA ARG A 33 -6.42 -11.71 -15.12
C ARG A 33 -6.90 -12.81 -14.19
N PHE A 34 -7.41 -12.48 -13.01
CA PHE A 34 -7.97 -13.49 -12.11
C PHE A 34 -9.23 -14.11 -12.74
N PRO A 35 -9.54 -15.37 -12.41
CA PRO A 35 -10.76 -16.00 -12.90
C PRO A 35 -12.00 -15.22 -12.51
N ILE A 36 -13.02 -15.26 -13.36
CA ILE A 36 -14.29 -14.56 -13.11
C ILE A 36 -14.94 -15.01 -11.81
N GLU A 37 -14.70 -16.26 -11.38
CA GLU A 37 -15.22 -16.80 -10.13
C GLU A 37 -14.74 -16.04 -8.91
N GLU A 38 -13.60 -15.33 -9.02
CA GLU A 38 -13.02 -14.55 -7.92
C GLU A 38 -13.49 -13.09 -7.89
N ARG A 39 -14.37 -12.72 -8.82
CA ARG A 39 -14.79 -11.33 -9.01
C ARG A 39 -15.27 -10.65 -7.71
N TYR A 40 -16.05 -11.37 -6.93
CA TYR A 40 -16.62 -10.85 -5.68
C TYR A 40 -15.93 -11.43 -4.43
N SER A 41 -14.82 -12.10 -4.62
CA SER A 41 -14.03 -12.65 -3.51
C SER A 41 -12.59 -12.13 -3.56
N LEU A 42 -11.62 -12.91 -4.04
CA LEU A 42 -10.21 -12.51 -4.02
C LEU A 42 -9.95 -11.23 -4.79
N THR A 43 -10.52 -11.09 -5.99
CA THR A 43 -10.32 -9.89 -6.82
C THR A 43 -10.80 -8.64 -6.09
N ASP A 44 -12.00 -8.70 -5.52
CA ASP A 44 -12.57 -7.57 -4.78
C ASP A 44 -11.72 -7.25 -3.54
N GLN A 45 -11.37 -8.26 -2.77
CA GLN A 45 -10.63 -8.09 -1.51
C GLN A 45 -9.24 -7.48 -1.73
N ILE A 46 -8.49 -7.97 -2.72
CA ILE A 46 -7.14 -7.46 -2.94
C ILE A 46 -7.16 -6.03 -3.47
N ARG A 47 -8.16 -5.68 -4.29
CA ARG A 47 -8.33 -4.31 -4.76
C ARG A 47 -8.71 -3.37 -3.63
N ARG A 48 -9.61 -3.79 -2.74
CA ARG A 48 -10.01 -2.99 -1.59
C ARG A 48 -8.85 -2.76 -0.63
N SER A 49 -8.14 -3.82 -0.25
CA SER A 49 -7.04 -3.70 0.71
C SER A 49 -5.88 -2.88 0.16
N SER A 50 -5.51 -3.07 -1.10
CA SER A 50 -4.43 -2.31 -1.71
C SER A 50 -4.74 -0.81 -1.79
N ARG A 51 -5.97 -0.45 -2.15
CA ARG A 51 -6.41 0.94 -2.18
C ARG A 51 -6.49 1.54 -0.78
N SER A 52 -6.85 0.72 0.21
CA SER A 52 -6.94 1.15 1.61
C SER A 52 -5.59 1.59 2.16
N VAL A 53 -4.49 0.99 1.72
CA VAL A 53 -3.15 1.44 2.12
C VAL A 53 -2.96 2.91 1.74
N ALA A 54 -3.18 3.24 0.48
CA ALA A 54 -3.03 4.61 -0.02
C ALA A 54 -4.03 5.56 0.63
N ALA A 55 -5.29 5.14 0.75
CA ALA A 55 -6.35 5.99 1.31
C ALA A 55 -6.06 6.35 2.77
N ASN A 56 -5.55 5.41 3.57
CA ASN A 56 -5.20 5.68 4.96
C ASN A 56 -4.05 6.69 5.08
N ILE A 57 -3.08 6.63 4.18
CA ILE A 57 -1.97 7.60 4.16
C ILE A 57 -2.52 9.00 3.85
N ALA A 58 -3.35 9.12 2.83
CA ALA A 58 -3.95 10.40 2.44
C ALA A 58 -4.82 10.98 3.56
N GLU A 59 -5.67 10.13 4.16
CA GLU A 59 -6.52 10.54 5.28
C GLU A 59 -5.69 11.00 6.47
N GLY A 60 -4.61 10.26 6.78
CA GLY A 60 -3.69 10.63 7.85
C GLY A 60 -3.06 11.99 7.61
N TRP A 61 -2.64 12.26 6.39
CA TRP A 61 -2.09 13.57 6.04
C TRP A 61 -3.08 14.69 6.34
N GLY A 62 -4.37 14.47 6.04
CA GLY A 62 -5.42 15.43 6.35
C GLY A 62 -5.61 15.68 7.85
N LYS A 63 -5.19 14.73 8.67
CA LYS A 63 -5.31 14.81 10.14
C LYS A 63 -4.00 15.16 10.83
N ARG A 64 -2.96 15.51 10.08
CA ARG A 64 -1.60 15.68 10.61
C ARG A 64 -1.43 16.81 11.63
N LYS A 65 -2.39 17.70 11.70
CA LYS A 65 -2.43 18.72 12.76
C LYS A 65 -2.35 18.07 14.13
N TYR A 66 -2.91 16.87 14.25
CA TYR A 66 -2.86 16.08 15.48
C TYR A 66 -1.95 14.86 15.20
N PRO A 67 -0.68 14.91 15.63
CA PRO A 67 0.30 13.89 15.26
C PRO A 67 -0.13 12.46 15.59
N LEU A 68 -0.85 12.25 16.69
CA LEU A 68 -1.30 10.90 17.06
C LEU A 68 -2.32 10.35 16.07
N TYR A 69 -3.14 11.21 15.46
CA TYR A 69 -4.10 10.79 14.44
C TYR A 69 -3.38 10.38 13.16
N PHE A 70 -2.36 11.12 12.76
CA PHE A 70 -1.55 10.76 11.60
C PHE A 70 -0.86 9.41 11.83
N LYS A 71 -0.23 9.24 13.00
CA LYS A 71 0.44 7.98 13.35
C LYS A 71 -0.52 6.81 13.33
N LYS A 72 -1.73 6.98 13.88
CA LYS A 72 -2.75 5.93 13.87
C LYS A 72 -3.13 5.53 12.45
N GLN A 73 -3.28 6.52 11.55
CA GLN A 73 -3.61 6.24 10.15
C GLN A 73 -2.48 5.48 9.44
N LEU A 74 -1.22 5.75 9.78
CA LEU A 74 -0.09 4.99 9.24
C LEU A 74 -0.11 3.55 9.74
N VAL A 75 -0.50 3.32 10.99
CA VAL A 75 -0.68 1.97 11.54
C VAL A 75 -1.81 1.26 10.80
N ASP A 76 -2.93 1.94 10.54
CA ASP A 76 -4.04 1.38 9.78
C ASP A 76 -3.64 1.05 8.34
N ALA A 77 -2.82 1.91 7.73
CA ALA A 77 -2.26 1.63 6.39
C ALA A 77 -1.42 0.34 6.41
N ASN A 78 -0.59 0.16 7.43
CA ASN A 78 0.19 -1.07 7.59
C ASN A 78 -0.70 -2.31 7.77
N GLY A 79 -1.81 -2.17 8.48
CA GLY A 79 -2.79 -3.27 8.60
C GLY A 79 -3.36 -3.67 7.25
N SER A 80 -3.74 -2.70 6.43
CA SER A 80 -4.24 -2.95 5.07
C SER A 80 -3.15 -3.54 4.17
N LEU A 81 -1.91 -3.12 4.37
CA LEU A 81 -0.76 -3.66 3.66
C LEU A 81 -0.57 -5.15 3.96
N GLU A 82 -0.61 -5.53 5.23
CA GLU A 82 -0.49 -6.93 5.63
C GLU A 82 -1.65 -7.77 5.08
N GLU A 83 -2.85 -7.21 5.07
CA GLU A 83 -4.01 -7.86 4.45
C GLU A 83 -3.75 -8.09 2.95
N THR A 84 -3.22 -7.11 2.25
CA THR A 84 -2.89 -7.23 0.82
C THR A 84 -1.86 -8.33 0.57
N LYS A 85 -0.84 -8.42 1.42
CA LYS A 85 0.15 -9.49 1.34
C LYS A 85 -0.50 -10.86 1.52
N SER A 86 -1.46 -10.97 2.43
CA SER A 86 -2.21 -12.21 2.62
C SER A 86 -2.96 -12.63 1.36
N TRP A 87 -3.64 -11.68 0.71
CA TRP A 87 -4.33 -11.97 -0.55
C TRP A 87 -3.37 -12.34 -1.68
N LEU A 88 -2.16 -11.76 -1.69
CA LEU A 88 -1.11 -12.15 -2.64
C LEU A 88 -0.69 -13.60 -2.46
N MET A 89 -0.63 -14.08 -1.20
CA MET A 89 -0.34 -15.48 -0.92
C MET A 89 -1.37 -16.41 -1.54
N PHE A 90 -2.67 -16.05 -1.42
CA PHE A 90 -3.74 -16.82 -2.05
C PHE A 90 -3.63 -16.80 -3.57
N ALA A 91 -3.34 -15.66 -4.16
CA ALA A 91 -3.18 -15.55 -5.62
C ALA A 91 -2.04 -16.44 -6.12
N ARG A 92 -0.93 -16.48 -5.38
CA ARG A 92 0.20 -17.35 -5.68
C ARG A 92 -0.20 -18.83 -5.57
N ASP A 93 -0.81 -19.20 -4.45
CA ASP A 93 -1.10 -20.61 -4.14
C ASP A 93 -2.24 -21.15 -5.01
N CYS A 94 -3.16 -20.30 -5.43
CA CYS A 94 -4.18 -20.67 -6.42
C CYS A 94 -3.64 -20.64 -7.86
N LYS A 95 -2.38 -20.25 -8.04
CA LYS A 95 -1.69 -20.19 -9.35
C LYS A 95 -2.32 -19.20 -10.31
N TYR A 96 -2.87 -18.11 -9.77
CA TYR A 96 -3.41 -17.02 -10.60
C TYR A 96 -2.31 -16.08 -11.07
N ILE A 97 -1.17 -16.06 -10.41
CA ILE A 97 -0.01 -15.24 -10.75
C ILE A 97 1.25 -16.10 -10.75
N SER A 98 2.28 -15.64 -11.47
CA SER A 98 3.57 -16.31 -11.46
C SER A 98 4.33 -16.00 -10.16
N ILE A 99 5.35 -16.82 -9.88
CA ILE A 99 6.23 -16.57 -8.73
C ILE A 99 6.94 -15.23 -8.90
N GLU A 100 7.33 -14.87 -10.13
CA GLU A 100 7.98 -13.60 -10.42
C GLU A 100 7.07 -12.40 -10.14
N GLN A 101 5.79 -12.49 -10.52
CA GLN A 101 4.80 -11.45 -10.21
C GLN A 101 4.58 -11.33 -8.70
N PHE A 102 4.48 -12.47 -8.03
CA PHE A 102 4.32 -12.50 -6.58
C PHE A 102 5.52 -11.83 -5.89
N ASP A 103 6.74 -12.26 -6.25
CA ASP A 103 7.96 -11.73 -5.62
C ASP A 103 8.09 -10.22 -5.85
N ALA A 104 7.78 -9.73 -7.04
CA ALA A 104 7.88 -8.31 -7.36
C ALA A 104 6.93 -7.49 -6.49
N LEU A 105 5.67 -7.91 -6.38
CA LEU A 105 4.68 -7.18 -5.57
C LEU A 105 4.96 -7.31 -4.08
N LEU A 106 5.35 -8.48 -3.62
CA LEU A 106 5.70 -8.68 -2.22
C LEU A 106 6.85 -7.74 -1.82
N THR A 107 7.88 -7.63 -2.67
CA THR A 107 9.01 -6.73 -2.41
C THR A 107 8.57 -5.28 -2.32
N GLU A 108 7.66 -4.83 -3.21
CA GLU A 108 7.11 -3.47 -3.13
C GLU A 108 6.43 -3.23 -1.80
N TYR A 109 5.58 -4.17 -1.35
CA TYR A 109 4.85 -4.02 -0.10
C TYR A 109 5.76 -4.12 1.12
N GLU A 110 6.80 -4.94 1.09
CA GLU A 110 7.77 -5.00 2.19
C GLU A 110 8.54 -3.69 2.30
N THR A 111 8.95 -3.11 1.17
CA THR A 111 9.61 -1.80 1.15
C THR A 111 8.69 -0.72 1.70
N LEU A 112 7.42 -0.72 1.25
CA LEU A 112 6.44 0.25 1.72
C LEU A 112 6.19 0.11 3.22
N GLY A 113 6.06 -1.13 3.71
CA GLY A 113 5.86 -1.39 5.14
C GLY A 113 6.99 -0.83 6.00
N SER A 114 8.23 -1.04 5.56
CA SER A 114 9.40 -0.49 6.26
C SER A 114 9.39 1.04 6.28
N LYS A 115 9.01 1.66 5.16
CA LYS A 115 8.93 3.13 5.07
C LYS A 115 7.82 3.69 5.97
N LEU A 116 6.67 3.04 6.00
CA LEU A 116 5.55 3.45 6.85
C LEU A 116 5.92 3.34 8.32
N TRP A 117 6.58 2.27 8.70
CA TRP A 117 7.05 2.06 10.07
C TRP A 117 8.00 3.18 10.50
N ARG A 118 8.99 3.50 9.66
CA ARG A 118 9.96 4.56 9.96
C ARG A 118 9.32 5.94 10.03
N LEU A 119 8.37 6.22 9.13
CA LEU A 119 7.66 7.49 9.13
C LEU A 119 6.84 7.65 10.41
N GLU A 120 6.13 6.59 10.82
CA GLU A 120 5.34 6.57 12.05
C GLU A 120 6.22 6.83 13.27
N GLU A 121 7.38 6.18 13.36
CA GLU A 121 8.31 6.36 14.48
C GLU A 121 8.86 7.78 14.56
N ARG A 122 9.13 8.41 13.41
CA ARG A 122 9.78 9.74 13.35
C ARG A 122 8.82 10.90 13.42
N TRP A 123 7.55 10.67 13.21
CA TRP A 123 6.57 11.77 13.18
C TRP A 123 6.31 12.28 14.60
N LYS A 124 6.42 13.59 14.77
CA LYS A 124 6.24 14.26 16.07
C LYS A 124 5.24 15.39 15.98
#